data_bd7e2486ef53b465fa1427859bbf821f
#
_entry.id   bd7e2486ef53b465fa1427859bbf821f
#
_cell.length_a   1.000
_cell.length_b   1.000
_cell.length_c   1.000
_cell.angle_alpha   90.00
_cell.angle_beta   90.00
_cell.angle_gamma   90.00
#
_symmetry.space_group_name_H-M   'P 1'
#
loop_
_entity.id
_entity.type
_entity.pdbx_description
1 polymer ?
#
loop_
_entity_poly.entity_id
_entity_poly.type
_entity_poly.pdbx_seq_one_letter_code
_entity_poly.pdbx_strand_id
1 'polypeptide(L)'
;MKSKIIIFFLIFIYILKANLLIAENLNIKSKKIKIDEKKGITIFQNKVEAYDQSQNYVSGNYGEFEKNKEILILKGNVNLKTKEGYTVSTEQIKVDNLSGIIESTEESLLKDLEGNEISVEMFRYNRDNNIFSSVGKIIVNDKNKNKYKFSEIYIDEKNKKIIGSDLRAF
;
A
#
# COMPACT_ATOMS: atom_id res chain seq x y z
N MET A 1 -3.05 -24.45 13.85
CA MET A 1 -2.11 -23.40 13.46
C MET A 1 -2.36 -22.87 12.04
N LYS A 2 -2.43 -23.71 11.00
CA LYS A 2 -2.62 -23.26 9.60
C LYS A 2 -3.85 -22.35 9.38
N SER A 3 -4.99 -22.62 10.04
CA SER A 3 -6.21 -21.83 9.83
C SER A 3 -6.11 -20.39 10.38
N LYS A 4 -5.37 -20.15 11.49
CA LYS A 4 -5.21 -18.82 12.07
C LYS A 4 -4.32 -17.90 11.21
N ILE A 5 -3.28 -18.46 10.59
CA ILE A 5 -2.42 -17.74 9.64
C ILE A 5 -3.23 -17.37 8.40
N ILE A 6 -4.06 -18.28 7.90
CA ILE A 6 -4.93 -18.02 6.74
C ILE A 6 -5.94 -16.91 7.05
N ILE A 7 -6.55 -16.92 8.23
CA ILE A 7 -7.47 -15.86 8.67
C ILE A 7 -6.75 -14.53 8.79
N PHE A 8 -5.53 -14.51 9.33
CA PHE A 8 -4.68 -13.33 9.42
C PHE A 8 -4.39 -12.74 8.04
N PHE A 9 -3.98 -13.57 7.08
CA PHE A 9 -3.71 -13.13 5.71
C PHE A 9 -4.98 -12.69 4.97
N LEU A 10 -6.13 -13.31 5.21
CA LEU A 10 -7.41 -12.88 4.64
C LEU A 10 -7.83 -11.50 5.16
N ILE A 11 -7.58 -11.21 6.42
CA ILE A 11 -7.86 -9.89 7.03
C ILE A 11 -6.94 -8.84 6.41
N PHE A 12 -5.65 -9.14 6.25
CA PHE A 12 -4.68 -8.23 5.64
C PHE A 12 -5.06 -7.84 4.20
N ILE A 13 -5.65 -8.75 3.45
CA ILE A 13 -6.08 -8.53 2.07
C ILE A 13 -7.30 -7.62 1.99
N TYR A 14 -8.19 -7.64 2.98
CA TYR A 14 -9.29 -6.67 3.10
C TYR A 14 -8.79 -5.22 3.16
N ILE A 15 -7.55 -5.00 3.63
CA ILE A 15 -6.87 -3.70 3.69
C ILE A 15 -6.76 -3.06 2.31
N LEU A 16 -6.47 -3.86 1.31
CA LEU A 16 -6.19 -3.40 -0.04
C LEU A 16 -7.45 -3.22 -0.88
N LYS A 17 -8.63 -3.64 -0.38
CA LYS A 17 -9.93 -3.37 -1.03
C LYS A 17 -10.44 -1.94 -0.86
N ALA A 18 -9.81 -1.13 -0.03
CA ALA A 18 -10.13 0.27 -0.03
C ALA A 18 -9.95 0.76 -1.47
N ASN A 19 -11.03 1.27 -2.07
CA ASN A 19 -11.00 1.87 -3.41
C ASN A 19 -9.96 2.98 -3.40
N LEU A 20 -8.68 2.58 -3.53
CA LEU A 20 -7.55 3.45 -3.45
C LEU A 20 -7.54 4.34 -4.68
N LEU A 21 -7.93 5.58 -4.45
CA LEU A 21 -7.46 6.74 -5.16
C LEU A 21 -7.56 6.67 -6.70
N ILE A 22 -8.77 6.77 -7.22
CA ILE A 22 -8.98 7.19 -8.60
C ILE A 22 -8.62 8.68 -8.65
N ALA A 23 -7.66 9.07 -9.47
CA ALA A 23 -7.14 10.43 -9.55
C ALA A 23 -8.21 11.51 -9.84
N GLU A 24 -9.32 11.14 -10.46
CA GLU A 24 -10.43 12.07 -10.77
C GLU A 24 -11.19 12.59 -9.55
N ASN A 25 -11.10 11.93 -8.39
CA ASN A 25 -11.86 12.28 -7.19
C ASN A 25 -11.00 12.51 -5.95
N LEU A 26 -9.72 12.76 -6.14
CA LEU A 26 -8.78 13.03 -5.07
C LEU A 26 -8.82 14.50 -4.65
N ASN A 27 -9.17 14.75 -3.38
CA ASN A 27 -8.93 16.04 -2.74
C ASN A 27 -7.48 16.09 -2.24
N ILE A 28 -6.61 16.78 -2.96
CA ILE A 28 -5.20 16.94 -2.57
C ILE A 28 -5.00 18.31 -1.95
N LYS A 29 -4.41 18.34 -0.76
CA LYS A 29 -3.97 19.55 -0.07
C LYS A 29 -2.44 19.55 0.01
N SER A 30 -1.84 20.69 -0.24
CA SER A 30 -0.40 20.89 -0.15
C SER A 30 -0.10 22.37 0.09
N LYS A 31 0.99 22.68 0.79
CA LYS A 31 1.40 24.07 1.00
C LYS A 31 1.92 24.75 -0.26
N LYS A 32 2.41 23.97 -1.23
CA LYS A 32 2.94 24.50 -2.48
C LYS A 32 2.63 23.56 -3.62
N ILE A 33 2.06 24.11 -4.69
CA ILE A 33 1.74 23.38 -5.92
C ILE A 33 2.48 24.05 -7.07
N LYS A 34 3.09 23.25 -7.91
CA LYS A 34 3.68 23.67 -9.19
C LYS A 34 3.07 22.84 -10.31
N ILE A 35 2.62 23.49 -11.36
CA ILE A 35 2.01 22.81 -12.53
C ILE A 35 2.89 23.09 -13.73
N ASP A 36 3.33 22.06 -14.40
CA ASP A 36 4.00 22.10 -15.70
C ASP A 36 3.03 21.54 -16.74
N GLU A 37 2.26 22.43 -17.34
CA GLU A 37 1.23 22.03 -18.32
C GLU A 37 1.84 21.40 -19.58
N LYS A 38 3.05 21.81 -19.98
CA LYS A 38 3.72 21.26 -21.15
C LYS A 38 4.11 19.80 -20.97
N LYS A 39 4.50 19.44 -19.75
CA LYS A 39 4.86 18.08 -19.39
C LYS A 39 3.67 17.27 -18.84
N GLY A 40 2.57 17.92 -18.51
CA GLY A 40 1.43 17.30 -17.85
C GLY A 40 1.74 16.83 -16.42
N ILE A 41 2.67 17.52 -15.71
CA ILE A 41 3.13 17.15 -14.39
C ILE A 41 2.64 18.17 -13.36
N THR A 42 2.05 17.69 -12.28
CA THR A 42 1.73 18.49 -11.10
C THR A 42 2.56 18.02 -9.91
N ILE A 43 3.28 18.95 -9.30
CA ILE A 43 4.16 18.72 -8.15
C ILE A 43 3.53 19.34 -6.90
N PHE A 44 3.42 18.55 -5.85
CA PHE A 44 2.93 18.93 -4.53
C PHE A 44 4.08 18.92 -3.54
N GLN A 45 4.27 19.98 -2.76
CA GLN A 45 5.42 20.12 -1.85
C GLN A 45 4.98 20.62 -0.47
N ASN A 46 5.76 20.25 0.56
CA ASN A 46 5.58 20.69 1.93
C ASN A 46 4.25 20.21 2.54
N LYS A 47 4.22 18.94 2.92
CA LYS A 47 3.07 18.26 3.49
C LYS A 47 1.94 18.09 2.47
N VAL A 48 1.95 16.95 1.84
CA VAL A 48 0.89 16.50 0.92
C VAL A 48 -0.09 15.66 1.71
N GLU A 49 -1.36 15.96 1.58
CA GLU A 49 -2.47 15.18 2.16
C GLU A 49 -3.51 14.97 1.07
N ALA A 50 -3.96 13.75 0.90
CA ALA A 50 -5.00 13.44 -0.05
C ALA A 50 -6.05 12.53 0.56
N TYR A 51 -7.30 12.77 0.15
CA TYR A 51 -8.47 12.01 0.57
C TYR A 51 -9.26 11.61 -0.67
N ASP A 52 -9.72 10.39 -0.70
CA ASP A 52 -10.70 9.96 -1.68
C ASP A 52 -12.15 10.11 -1.16
N GLN A 53 -13.12 9.80 -2.03
CA GLN A 53 -14.54 9.82 -1.66
C GLN A 53 -14.91 8.77 -0.61
N SER A 54 -14.13 7.70 -0.51
CA SER A 54 -14.32 6.62 0.46
C SER A 54 -13.69 6.93 1.82
N GLN A 55 -13.14 8.14 2.02
CA GLN A 55 -12.43 8.57 3.23
C GLN A 55 -11.10 7.84 3.48
N ASN A 56 -10.51 7.23 2.46
CA ASN A 56 -9.14 6.82 2.55
C ASN A 56 -8.24 8.07 2.57
N TYR A 57 -7.17 7.99 3.32
CA TYR A 57 -6.24 9.09 3.53
C TYR A 57 -4.82 8.67 3.16
N VAL A 58 -4.11 9.52 2.48
CA VAL A 58 -2.68 9.35 2.28
C VAL A 58 -1.95 10.68 2.52
N SER A 59 -0.78 10.61 3.11
CA SER A 59 0.09 11.76 3.32
C SER A 59 1.53 11.46 2.95
N GLY A 60 2.30 12.52 2.68
CA GLY A 60 3.73 12.46 2.40
C GLY A 60 4.32 13.87 2.38
N ASN A 61 5.64 13.97 2.26
CA ASN A 61 6.31 15.26 2.20
C ASN A 61 6.30 15.87 0.78
N TYR A 62 6.24 15.00 -0.23
CA TYR A 62 6.29 15.35 -1.64
C TYR A 62 5.33 14.48 -2.43
N GLY A 63 4.71 15.02 -3.45
CA GLY A 63 3.87 14.30 -4.40
C GLY A 63 4.13 14.77 -5.84
N GLU A 64 4.06 13.85 -6.78
CA GLU A 64 4.13 14.12 -8.20
C GLU A 64 3.03 13.35 -8.92
N PHE A 65 2.22 14.05 -9.71
CA PHE A 65 1.18 13.44 -10.53
C PHE A 65 1.47 13.71 -12.00
N GLU A 66 1.68 12.65 -12.74
CA GLU A 66 1.85 12.68 -14.20
C GLU A 66 0.52 12.39 -14.88
N LYS A 67 -0.17 13.44 -15.31
CA LYS A 67 -1.54 13.37 -15.86
C LYS A 67 -1.67 12.42 -17.06
N ASN A 68 -0.71 12.47 -17.99
CA ASN A 68 -0.79 11.68 -19.21
C ASN A 68 -0.62 10.17 -19.00
N LYS A 69 0.02 9.78 -17.90
CA LYS A 69 0.24 8.38 -17.52
C LYS A 69 -0.66 7.94 -16.36
N GLU A 70 -1.38 8.88 -15.76
CA GLU A 70 -2.17 8.66 -14.54
C GLU A 70 -1.35 8.04 -13.39
N ILE A 71 -0.09 8.46 -13.27
CA ILE A 71 0.83 7.99 -12.24
C ILE A 71 0.92 9.03 -11.13
N LEU A 72 0.65 8.61 -9.91
CA LEU A 72 0.91 9.38 -8.69
C LEU A 72 2.09 8.75 -7.94
N ILE A 73 3.08 9.57 -7.58
CA ILE A 73 4.19 9.18 -6.71
C ILE A 73 4.15 10.06 -5.47
N LEU A 74 4.15 9.45 -4.30
CA LEU A 74 4.32 10.13 -3.01
C LEU A 74 5.64 9.71 -2.38
N LYS A 75 6.33 10.67 -1.74
CA LYS A 75 7.65 10.45 -1.12
C LYS A 75 7.79 11.15 0.22
N GLY A 76 8.62 10.56 1.07
CA GLY A 76 9.01 11.08 2.38
C GLY A 76 7.93 10.88 3.43
N ASN A 77 8.15 9.95 4.35
CA ASN A 77 7.21 9.63 5.44
C ASN A 77 5.78 9.41 4.93
N VAL A 78 5.65 8.56 3.93
CA VAL A 78 4.34 8.25 3.34
C VAL A 78 3.55 7.41 4.33
N ASN A 79 2.35 7.87 4.66
CA ASN A 79 1.38 7.16 5.50
C ASN A 79 0.06 7.07 4.77
N LEU A 80 -0.43 5.86 4.58
CA LEU A 80 -1.75 5.58 4.04
C LEU A 80 -2.61 5.00 5.16
N LYS A 81 -3.85 5.46 5.24
CA LYS A 81 -4.86 4.94 6.16
C LYS A 81 -6.16 4.71 5.40
N THR A 82 -6.68 3.50 5.48
CA THR A 82 -7.98 3.20 4.89
C THR A 82 -9.13 3.60 5.83
N LYS A 83 -10.32 3.73 5.26
CA LYS A 83 -11.55 3.96 6.03
C LYS A 83 -11.73 2.91 7.13
N GLU A 84 -11.41 1.67 6.83
CA GLU A 84 -11.49 0.54 7.74
C GLU A 84 -10.43 0.61 8.86
N GLY A 85 -9.44 1.53 8.76
CA GLY A 85 -8.42 1.77 9.77
C GLY A 85 -7.10 1.03 9.58
N TYR A 86 -6.92 0.33 8.47
CA TYR A 86 -5.62 -0.24 8.11
C TYR A 86 -4.60 0.84 7.77
N THR A 87 -3.34 0.59 8.02
CA THR A 87 -2.29 1.57 7.75
C THR A 87 -1.11 0.95 6.99
N VAL A 88 -0.50 1.76 6.12
CA VAL A 88 0.77 1.46 5.46
C VAL A 88 1.70 2.64 5.68
N SER A 89 2.90 2.38 6.19
CA SER A 89 3.96 3.38 6.34
C SER A 89 5.16 2.98 5.49
N THR A 90 5.67 3.91 4.67
CA THR A 90 6.80 3.68 3.77
C THR A 90 7.45 5.01 3.40
N GLU A 91 8.63 4.99 2.77
CA GLU A 91 9.27 6.22 2.26
C GLU A 91 8.77 6.63 0.88
N GLN A 92 8.26 5.69 0.09
CA GLN A 92 7.71 5.99 -1.23
C GLN A 92 6.58 5.03 -1.59
N ILE A 93 5.57 5.56 -2.27
CA ILE A 93 4.52 4.78 -2.92
C ILE A 93 4.29 5.30 -4.33
N LYS A 94 4.10 4.37 -5.25
CA LYS A 94 3.69 4.67 -6.63
C LYS A 94 2.33 4.04 -6.89
N VAL A 95 1.42 4.84 -7.43
CA VAL A 95 0.08 4.41 -7.86
C VAL A 95 -0.02 4.63 -9.35
N ASP A 96 -0.17 3.58 -10.10
CA ASP A 96 -0.45 3.59 -11.53
C ASP A 96 -1.93 3.28 -11.72
N ASN A 97 -2.71 4.29 -12.07
CA ASN A 97 -4.16 4.15 -12.19
C ASN A 97 -4.58 3.38 -13.44
N LEU A 98 -3.80 3.47 -14.52
CA LEU A 98 -4.11 2.76 -15.77
C LEU A 98 -3.92 1.25 -15.63
N SER A 99 -2.86 0.82 -14.95
CA SER A 99 -2.59 -0.60 -14.72
C SER A 99 -3.21 -1.16 -13.44
N GLY A 100 -3.80 -0.31 -12.61
CA GLY A 100 -4.31 -0.70 -11.30
C GLY A 100 -3.23 -1.14 -10.30
N ILE A 101 -1.96 -0.77 -10.52
CA ILE A 101 -0.84 -1.18 -9.70
C ILE A 101 -0.52 -0.15 -8.63
N ILE A 102 -0.36 -0.63 -7.40
CA ILE A 102 0.18 0.13 -6.27
C ILE A 102 1.45 -0.59 -5.81
N GLU A 103 2.55 0.12 -5.73
CA GLU A 103 3.83 -0.49 -5.38
C GLU A 103 4.71 0.43 -4.52
N SER A 104 5.54 -0.19 -3.70
CA SER A 104 6.68 0.43 -3.04
C SER A 104 7.90 -0.44 -3.22
N THR A 105 9.03 0.19 -3.52
CA THR A 105 10.36 -0.44 -3.56
C THR A 105 11.16 -0.16 -2.28
N GLU A 106 10.53 0.49 -1.31
CA GLU A 106 11.10 0.86 -0.03
C GLU A 106 10.50 -0.01 1.09
N GLU A 107 11.24 -0.15 2.17
CA GLU A 107 10.72 -0.84 3.36
C GLU A 107 9.36 -0.29 3.75
N SER A 108 8.43 -1.19 3.98
CA SER A 108 7.04 -0.85 4.27
C SER A 108 6.55 -1.63 5.48
N LEU A 109 5.84 -0.93 6.36
CA LEU A 109 5.17 -1.51 7.52
C LEU A 109 3.66 -1.40 7.32
N LEU A 110 3.01 -2.54 7.31
CA LEU A 110 1.56 -2.64 7.18
C LEU A 110 0.98 -3.12 8.50
N LYS A 111 -0.11 -2.50 8.95
CA LYS A 111 -0.79 -2.85 10.20
C LYS A 111 -2.29 -2.98 9.98
N ASP A 112 -2.88 -3.95 10.66
CA ASP A 112 -4.33 -4.11 10.74
C ASP A 112 -4.90 -3.57 12.07
N LEU A 113 -6.23 -3.63 12.18
CA LEU A 113 -6.95 -3.20 13.39
C LEU A 113 -6.75 -4.13 14.60
N GLU A 114 -6.34 -5.35 14.36
CA GLU A 114 -6.16 -6.35 15.42
C GLU A 114 -4.75 -6.29 16.04
N GLY A 115 -3.86 -5.44 15.49
CA GLY A 115 -2.48 -5.28 15.94
C GLY A 115 -1.50 -6.26 15.27
N ASN A 116 -1.91 -6.85 14.15
CA ASN A 116 -0.97 -7.60 13.34
C ASN A 116 -0.13 -6.65 12.49
N GLU A 117 1.15 -7.01 12.28
CA GLU A 117 2.10 -6.21 11.53
C GLU A 117 2.81 -7.05 10.48
N ILE A 118 3.01 -6.47 9.28
CA ILE A 118 3.83 -7.07 8.23
C ILE A 118 4.86 -6.05 7.80
N SER A 119 6.13 -6.40 7.95
CA SER A 119 7.26 -5.64 7.40
C SER A 119 7.74 -6.32 6.14
N VAL A 120 7.90 -5.55 5.07
CA VAL A 120 8.37 -6.01 3.76
C VAL A 120 9.42 -5.04 3.21
N GLU A 121 10.37 -5.54 2.42
CA GLU A 121 11.36 -4.68 1.73
C GLU A 121 10.74 -3.98 0.53
N MET A 122 9.80 -4.63 -0.13
CA MET A 122 9.04 -4.09 -1.24
C MET A 122 7.69 -4.78 -1.33
N PHE A 123 6.72 -4.12 -1.95
CA PHE A 123 5.46 -4.78 -2.29
C PHE A 123 4.90 -4.29 -3.62
N ARG A 124 4.05 -5.11 -4.21
CA ARG A 124 3.22 -4.80 -5.36
C ARG A 124 1.81 -5.33 -5.13
N TYR A 125 0.83 -4.48 -5.35
CA TYR A 125 -0.58 -4.84 -5.29
C TYR A 125 -1.26 -4.47 -6.60
N ASN A 126 -1.93 -5.44 -7.20
CA ASN A 126 -2.77 -5.24 -8.37
C ASN A 126 -4.24 -5.19 -7.92
N ARG A 127 -4.86 -4.01 -8.05
CA ARG A 127 -6.26 -3.76 -7.64
C ARG A 127 -7.27 -4.56 -8.47
N ASP A 128 -7.01 -4.71 -9.76
CA ASP A 128 -7.96 -5.32 -10.70
C ASP A 128 -8.10 -6.82 -10.46
N ASN A 129 -6.99 -7.46 -10.11
CA ASN A 129 -6.93 -8.89 -9.85
C ASN A 129 -6.98 -9.23 -8.35
N ASN A 130 -6.87 -8.24 -7.46
CA ASN A 130 -6.74 -8.41 -6.02
C ASN A 130 -5.55 -9.33 -5.65
N ILE A 131 -4.39 -9.03 -6.26
CA ILE A 131 -3.16 -9.79 -6.04
C ILE A 131 -2.15 -8.93 -5.31
N PHE A 132 -1.71 -9.39 -4.14
CA PHE A 132 -0.57 -8.84 -3.42
C PHE A 132 0.65 -9.75 -3.60
N SER A 133 1.80 -9.17 -3.81
CA SER A 133 3.07 -9.88 -3.85
C SER A 133 4.18 -9.09 -3.17
N SER A 134 5.09 -9.80 -2.55
CA SER A 134 6.30 -9.26 -1.96
C SER A 134 7.43 -10.27 -2.09
N VAL A 135 8.63 -9.80 -2.38
CA VAL A 135 9.87 -10.58 -2.48
C VAL A 135 10.91 -9.92 -1.60
N GLY A 136 11.81 -10.69 -1.04
CA GLY A 136 12.85 -10.26 -0.10
C GLY A 136 12.50 -10.63 1.33
N LYS A 137 12.99 -9.88 2.27
CA LYS A 137 12.76 -10.13 3.70
C LYS A 137 11.35 -9.73 4.10
N ILE A 138 10.55 -10.71 4.48
CA ILE A 138 9.18 -10.51 4.94
C ILE A 138 9.07 -11.00 6.37
N ILE A 139 8.62 -10.15 7.27
CA ILE A 139 8.40 -10.45 8.69
C ILE A 139 6.93 -10.18 9.02
N VAL A 140 6.26 -11.18 9.52
CA VAL A 140 4.89 -11.08 10.02
C VAL A 140 4.93 -11.27 11.52
N ASN A 141 4.39 -10.30 12.27
CA ASN A 141 4.12 -10.43 13.70
C ASN A 141 2.61 -10.43 13.89
N ASP A 142 2.06 -11.50 14.44
CA ASP A 142 0.64 -11.54 14.75
C ASP A 142 0.33 -10.86 16.10
N LYS A 143 -0.94 -10.61 16.37
CA LYS A 143 -1.43 -10.01 17.63
C LYS A 143 -1.03 -10.81 18.89
N ASN A 144 -0.68 -12.08 18.74
CA ASN A 144 -0.22 -12.93 19.85
C ASN A 144 1.30 -12.94 19.98
N LYS A 145 2.00 -12.05 19.24
CA LYS A 145 3.46 -11.93 19.19
C LYS A 145 4.18 -13.13 18.57
N ASN A 146 3.48 -14.01 17.84
CA ASN A 146 4.15 -15.01 17.04
C ASN A 146 4.81 -14.33 15.84
N LYS A 147 6.01 -14.76 15.51
CA LYS A 147 6.81 -14.20 14.42
C LYS A 147 6.97 -15.23 13.31
N TYR A 148 6.73 -14.81 12.09
CA TYR A 148 6.90 -15.60 10.88
C TYR A 148 7.82 -14.86 9.93
N LYS A 149 8.69 -15.59 9.25
CA LYS A 149 9.57 -15.05 8.20
C LYS A 149 9.31 -15.77 6.90
N PHE A 150 9.36 -15.02 5.81
CA PHE A 150 9.25 -15.52 4.45
C PHE A 150 10.29 -14.83 3.58
N SER A 151 10.67 -15.46 2.47
CA SER A 151 11.46 -14.83 1.40
C SER A 151 10.60 -14.34 0.25
N GLU A 152 9.39 -14.88 0.12
CA GLU A 152 8.43 -14.48 -0.89
C GLU A 152 7.01 -14.76 -0.39
N ILE A 153 6.09 -13.86 -0.72
CA ILE A 153 4.66 -14.04 -0.51
C ILE A 153 3.90 -13.62 -1.76
N TYR A 154 2.95 -14.45 -2.15
CA TYR A 154 1.95 -14.18 -3.16
C TYR A 154 0.58 -14.49 -2.59
N ILE A 155 -0.33 -13.54 -2.68
CA ILE A 155 -1.68 -13.65 -2.16
C ILE A 155 -2.66 -13.31 -3.27
N ASP A 156 -3.47 -14.27 -3.66
CA ASP A 156 -4.58 -14.14 -4.59
C ASP A 156 -5.89 -14.17 -3.79
N GLU A 157 -6.45 -13.01 -3.59
CA GLU A 157 -7.65 -12.86 -2.77
C GLU A 157 -8.88 -13.47 -3.45
N LYS A 158 -8.99 -13.32 -4.76
CA LYS A 158 -10.12 -13.82 -5.54
C LYS A 158 -10.24 -15.32 -5.44
N ASN A 159 -9.11 -16.02 -5.51
CA ASN A 159 -9.04 -17.47 -5.44
C ASN A 159 -8.73 -17.99 -4.02
N LYS A 160 -8.63 -17.09 -3.02
CA LYS A 160 -8.28 -17.40 -1.61
C LYS A 160 -7.01 -18.25 -1.50
N LYS A 161 -6.02 -17.94 -2.33
CA LYS A 161 -4.76 -18.68 -2.43
C LYS A 161 -3.62 -17.85 -1.87
N ILE A 162 -2.83 -18.48 -0.99
CA ILE A 162 -1.61 -17.88 -0.42
C ILE A 162 -0.48 -18.84 -0.72
N ILE A 163 0.59 -18.32 -1.29
CA ILE A 163 1.84 -19.02 -1.52
C ILE A 163 2.94 -18.24 -0.82
N GLY A 164 3.75 -18.92 -0.04
CA GLY A 164 4.92 -18.33 0.59
C GLY A 164 6.09 -19.30 0.50
N SER A 165 7.29 -18.76 0.35
CA SER A 165 8.55 -19.50 0.32
C SER A 165 9.35 -19.30 1.61
N ASP A 166 10.12 -20.31 2.00
CA ASP A 166 11.05 -20.29 3.14
C ASP A 166 10.42 -19.91 4.49
N LEU A 167 9.19 -20.41 4.74
CA LEU A 167 8.49 -20.13 5.99
C LEU A 167 9.25 -20.65 7.20
N ARG A 168 9.54 -19.74 8.13
CA ARG A 168 10.05 -20.03 9.48
C ARG A 168 9.14 -19.37 10.51
N ALA A 169 8.74 -20.13 11.52
CA ALA A 169 7.92 -19.66 12.66
C ALA A 169 8.77 -19.66 13.94
N PHE A 170 8.59 -18.64 14.80
CA PHE A 170 9.34 -18.45 16.05
C PHE A 170 8.36 -18.12 17.18
#